data_a1714b663498ccaf39a96b8057be7d9d
#
_entry.id   a1714b663498ccaf39a96b8057be7d9d
#
_cell.length_a   1.000
_cell.length_b   1.000
_cell.length_c   1.000
_cell.angle_alpha   90.00
_cell.angle_beta   90.00
_cell.angle_gamma   90.00
#
_symmetry.space_group_name_H-M   'P 1'
#
loop_
_entity.id
_entity.type
_entity.pdbx_description
1 polymer ?
#
loop_
_entity_poly.entity_id
_entity_poly.type
_entity_poly.pdbx_seq_one_letter_code
_entity_poly.pdbx_strand_id
1 'polypeptide(L)'
;MDQRDLLIKNGKILCMDGDVRADWLLTQGGKIARLGVGKCDPEYISGTVQIIDAGGRTVLPGFIDNHFQVVRTGLECGYVDLSHVRNYDEIGQIIRREAASRSVVTACWLDSSRLEEKAPPDRKVLDHYCADKPVLIFSLDHHTIILNTVGILYNKIPFTLPGIHMDDSGIPTGVFTNQAENRLEGNVLDAYSYDEFDSAAARTVDIAFSHGLTTVAAMECRGAKAEQSPLRTSEFLVHYKDRYPLSIEIFYQTTEYKRALQHGLKHIGGALYIDGTMGGRTAALSFDYADEPHRRGWIYMTQDALTHFTMGCCQNNLQIGFDAIGDAAIETVLQALEAAAKHYDVRSMRHRIEHAELITPSQMQRAARLGVILCMQPAYEGLWGYPGGMYQQRLGDRYGTTNQFRRIIDSGITICGGSDPPITNPNPFQGIHYAVNHPVAANSVTLQEALEMYTSHGAYALFLEKKKGSLREGKDADIVILDRDITQMDPRQLKDVQVDMTIKDGRVVFDRNE
;
A
#
# COMPACT_ATOMS: atom_id res chain seq x y z
N MET A 1 -1.35 23.66 -21.34
CA MET A 1 -0.22 24.48 -20.86
C MET A 1 1.01 24.09 -21.66
N ASP A 2 1.74 25.06 -22.19
CA ASP A 2 2.97 24.80 -22.94
C ASP A 2 3.99 24.10 -22.01
N GLN A 3 4.53 22.99 -22.47
CA GLN A 3 5.55 22.23 -21.74
C GLN A 3 6.87 23.05 -21.82
N ARG A 4 7.16 23.79 -20.77
CA ARG A 4 8.45 24.47 -20.64
C ARG A 4 9.47 23.51 -20.07
N ASP A 5 10.68 23.54 -20.61
CA ASP A 5 11.80 22.82 -20.02
C ASP A 5 12.15 23.43 -18.66
N LEU A 6 12.59 22.61 -17.71
CA LEU A 6 12.91 23.04 -16.35
C LEU A 6 14.41 22.92 -16.09
N LEU A 7 15.00 23.93 -15.45
CA LEU A 7 16.33 23.88 -14.87
C LEU A 7 16.20 23.95 -13.34
N ILE A 8 16.44 22.85 -12.66
CA ILE A 8 16.54 22.78 -11.20
C ILE A 8 18.01 23.03 -10.85
N LYS A 9 18.31 24.01 -10.00
CA LYS A 9 19.66 24.38 -9.58
C LYS A 9 19.76 24.53 -8.06
N ASN A 10 20.99 24.58 -7.56
CA ASN A 10 21.31 24.75 -6.15
C ASN A 10 20.64 23.68 -5.26
N GLY A 11 20.48 22.45 -5.74
CA GLY A 11 19.88 21.34 -5.01
C GLY A 11 20.93 20.36 -4.46
N LYS A 12 20.55 19.62 -3.42
CA LYS A 12 21.22 18.37 -3.02
C LYS A 12 20.58 17.23 -3.78
N ILE A 13 20.99 17.01 -5.03
CA ILE A 13 20.35 16.04 -5.92
C ILE A 13 20.89 14.64 -5.62
N LEU A 14 20.07 13.79 -5.03
CA LEU A 14 20.34 12.38 -4.80
C LEU A 14 19.79 11.59 -5.98
N CYS A 15 20.66 11.17 -6.88
CA CYS A 15 20.24 10.60 -8.16
C CYS A 15 19.61 9.21 -8.03
N MET A 16 19.82 8.50 -6.92
CA MET A 16 19.39 7.11 -6.69
C MET A 16 19.89 6.15 -7.79
N ASP A 17 21.08 6.44 -8.32
CA ASP A 17 21.84 5.66 -9.31
C ASP A 17 23.26 5.40 -8.73
N GLY A 18 23.34 4.49 -7.76
CA GLY A 18 24.52 4.34 -6.90
C GLY A 18 24.84 5.63 -6.13
N ASP A 19 26.12 6.00 -6.07
CA ASP A 19 26.59 7.19 -5.34
C ASP A 19 26.57 8.49 -6.16
N VAL A 20 25.89 8.49 -7.32
CA VAL A 20 25.85 9.67 -8.19
C VAL A 20 25.09 10.81 -7.51
N ARG A 21 25.71 12.00 -7.49
CA ARG A 21 25.18 13.25 -6.95
C ARG A 21 25.26 14.33 -8.01
N ALA A 22 24.38 15.32 -7.94
CA ALA A 22 24.39 16.49 -8.78
C ALA A 22 23.94 17.74 -8.00
N ASP A 23 24.25 18.93 -8.53
CA ASP A 23 23.82 20.21 -7.95
C ASP A 23 22.78 20.91 -8.85
N TRP A 24 22.66 20.46 -10.11
CA TRP A 24 21.66 20.94 -11.05
C TRP A 24 21.20 19.83 -12.00
N LEU A 25 20.01 20.01 -12.56
CA LEU A 25 19.36 19.10 -13.48
C LEU A 25 18.52 19.89 -14.48
N LEU A 26 18.66 19.56 -15.78
CA LEU A 26 17.88 20.12 -16.90
C LEU A 26 16.90 19.05 -17.41
N THR A 27 15.64 19.42 -17.57
CA THR A 27 14.65 18.59 -18.28
C THR A 27 14.42 19.12 -19.68
N GLN A 28 14.11 18.22 -20.62
CA GLN A 28 13.70 18.57 -21.96
C GLN A 28 12.71 17.55 -22.51
N GLY A 29 11.56 18.04 -22.98
CA GLY A 29 10.53 17.17 -23.54
C GLY A 29 10.01 16.09 -22.58
N GLY A 30 9.95 16.40 -21.30
CA GLY A 30 9.50 15.46 -20.26
C GLY A 30 10.55 14.44 -19.80
N LYS A 31 11.79 14.57 -20.25
CA LYS A 31 12.92 13.71 -19.90
C LYS A 31 14.00 14.50 -19.18
N ILE A 32 14.85 13.79 -18.43
CA ILE A 32 16.10 14.33 -17.91
C ILE A 32 17.07 14.45 -19.06
N ALA A 33 17.40 15.66 -19.44
CA ALA A 33 18.30 15.95 -20.57
C ALA A 33 19.76 15.97 -20.13
N ARG A 34 20.06 16.61 -18.98
CA ARG A 34 21.39 16.77 -18.41
C ARG A 34 21.31 16.88 -16.89
N LEU A 35 22.38 16.52 -16.25
CA LEU A 35 22.63 16.78 -14.83
C LEU A 35 24.14 16.98 -14.60
N GLY A 36 24.51 17.71 -13.56
CA GLY A 36 25.92 18.00 -13.30
C GLY A 36 26.20 18.55 -11.91
N VAL A 37 27.48 18.66 -11.59
CA VAL A 37 28.02 19.17 -10.34
C VAL A 37 28.56 20.59 -10.54
N GLY A 38 28.46 21.44 -9.52
CA GLY A 38 28.93 22.82 -9.52
C GLY A 38 27.97 23.77 -10.25
N LYS A 39 28.48 24.78 -10.92
CA LYS A 39 27.64 25.76 -11.64
C LYS A 39 27.16 25.20 -12.95
N CYS A 40 25.86 25.37 -13.22
CA CYS A 40 25.27 25.06 -14.52
C CYS A 40 25.86 25.99 -15.60
N ASP A 41 26.16 25.46 -16.78
CA ASP A 41 26.65 26.24 -17.90
C ASP A 41 25.58 27.27 -18.34
N PRO A 42 25.98 28.55 -18.58
CA PRO A 42 25.04 29.58 -19.04
C PRO A 42 24.29 29.24 -20.32
N GLU A 43 24.82 28.38 -21.17
CA GLU A 43 24.16 27.95 -22.42
C GLU A 43 22.82 27.24 -22.14
N TYR A 44 22.67 26.57 -20.98
CA TYR A 44 21.43 25.90 -20.56
C TYR A 44 20.40 26.86 -19.98
N ILE A 45 20.71 28.15 -19.82
CA ILE A 45 19.83 29.17 -19.22
C ILE A 45 19.14 30.02 -20.33
N SER A 46 19.03 29.50 -21.55
CA SER A 46 18.43 30.26 -22.65
C SER A 46 16.89 30.37 -22.58
N GLY A 47 16.37 31.52 -22.79
CA GLY A 47 15.06 32.17 -22.97
C GLY A 47 13.74 31.44 -22.74
N THR A 48 13.63 30.11 -22.80
CA THR A 48 12.37 29.36 -22.66
C THR A 48 12.36 28.40 -21.46
N VAL A 49 13.50 28.24 -20.76
CA VAL A 49 13.63 27.33 -19.61
C VAL A 49 13.13 28.00 -18.34
N GLN A 50 12.22 27.36 -17.64
CA GLN A 50 11.80 27.78 -16.30
C GLN A 50 12.85 27.35 -15.26
N ILE A 51 13.33 28.31 -14.47
CA ILE A 51 14.36 28.05 -13.45
C ILE A 51 13.68 27.81 -12.10
N ILE A 52 14.00 26.70 -11.47
CA ILE A 52 13.60 26.34 -10.10
C ILE A 52 14.86 26.34 -9.24
N ASP A 53 14.94 27.22 -8.25
CA ASP A 53 16.02 27.25 -7.28
C ASP A 53 15.68 26.36 -6.08
N ALA A 54 16.37 25.25 -5.94
CA ALA A 54 16.13 24.32 -4.84
C ALA A 54 16.70 24.82 -3.50
N GLY A 55 17.56 25.88 -3.49
CA GLY A 55 17.99 26.55 -2.26
C GLY A 55 18.70 25.65 -1.25
N GLY A 56 19.44 24.65 -1.69
CA GLY A 56 20.10 23.65 -0.83
C GLY A 56 19.21 22.49 -0.37
N ARG A 57 17.94 22.47 -0.75
CA ARG A 57 16.99 21.39 -0.41
C ARG A 57 17.35 20.11 -1.17
N THR A 58 16.92 18.96 -0.61
CA THR A 58 17.11 17.68 -1.30
C THR A 58 16.16 17.55 -2.47
N VAL A 59 16.70 17.05 -3.58
CA VAL A 59 15.99 16.69 -4.80
C VAL A 59 16.16 15.19 -5.04
N LEU A 60 15.08 14.50 -5.31
CA LEU A 60 15.00 13.04 -5.48
C LEU A 60 14.25 12.68 -6.77
N PRO A 61 14.39 11.44 -7.28
CA PRO A 61 13.41 10.90 -8.21
C PRO A 61 12.01 10.92 -7.60
N GLY A 62 11.00 11.11 -8.44
CA GLY A 62 9.61 10.93 -8.01
C GLY A 62 9.43 9.57 -7.34
N PHE A 63 8.76 9.56 -6.19
CA PHE A 63 8.54 8.33 -5.42
C PHE A 63 7.61 7.37 -6.14
N ILE A 64 7.82 6.08 -5.87
CA ILE A 64 7.04 4.97 -6.39
C ILE A 64 6.48 4.20 -5.19
N ASP A 65 5.15 4.17 -5.07
CA ASP A 65 4.46 3.37 -4.07
C ASP A 65 4.07 2.03 -4.69
N ASN A 66 4.59 0.96 -4.13
CA ASN A 66 4.46 -0.37 -4.74
C ASN A 66 3.25 -1.18 -4.24
N HIS A 67 2.45 -0.63 -3.31
CA HIS A 67 1.22 -1.26 -2.84
C HIS A 67 0.19 -0.18 -2.53
N PHE A 68 -0.80 -0.02 -3.41
CA PHE A 68 -1.66 1.16 -3.39
C PHE A 68 -3.09 0.82 -3.84
N GLN A 69 -4.11 1.41 -3.21
CA GLN A 69 -5.52 1.28 -3.61
C GLN A 69 -6.04 2.65 -4.08
N VAL A 70 -6.02 2.90 -5.40
CA VAL A 70 -6.29 4.23 -5.98
C VAL A 70 -7.73 4.67 -5.75
N VAL A 71 -8.70 3.86 -6.15
CA VAL A 71 -10.13 4.23 -6.05
C VAL A 71 -10.56 4.27 -4.60
N ARG A 72 -10.20 3.25 -3.83
CA ARG A 72 -10.59 3.14 -2.44
C ARG A 72 -10.07 4.28 -1.57
N THR A 73 -8.81 4.63 -1.70
CA THR A 73 -8.20 5.77 -0.97
C THR A 73 -9.02 7.04 -1.15
N GLY A 74 -9.40 7.34 -2.38
CA GLY A 74 -10.20 8.53 -2.67
C GLY A 74 -11.67 8.44 -2.20
N LEU A 75 -12.27 7.24 -2.18
CA LEU A 75 -13.61 7.05 -1.61
C LEU A 75 -13.58 7.29 -0.10
N GLU A 76 -12.58 6.76 0.60
CA GLU A 76 -12.48 6.85 2.06
C GLU A 76 -12.19 8.26 2.58
N CYS A 77 -11.63 9.15 1.76
CA CYS A 77 -11.59 10.58 2.07
C CYS A 77 -12.97 11.21 2.36
N GLY A 78 -14.04 10.57 1.89
CA GLY A 78 -15.42 10.98 2.16
C GLY A 78 -16.06 10.32 3.38
N TYR A 79 -15.39 9.37 4.02
CA TYR A 79 -15.88 8.64 5.17
C TYR A 79 -15.64 9.42 6.47
N VAL A 80 -16.31 9.02 7.50
CA VAL A 80 -16.18 9.62 8.84
C VAL A 80 -14.92 9.07 9.51
N ASP A 81 -14.01 9.93 9.90
CA ASP A 81 -12.75 9.56 10.56
C ASP A 81 -12.98 9.20 12.04
N LEU A 82 -12.67 7.96 12.41
CA LEU A 82 -12.71 7.43 13.78
C LEU A 82 -11.31 7.11 14.33
N SER A 83 -10.23 7.55 13.70
CA SER A 83 -8.85 7.23 14.11
C SER A 83 -8.46 7.75 15.49
N HIS A 84 -9.17 8.76 15.99
CA HIS A 84 -8.84 9.48 17.23
C HIS A 84 -9.74 9.15 18.43
N VAL A 85 -10.80 8.34 18.22
CA VAL A 85 -11.74 7.98 19.29
C VAL A 85 -11.13 7.06 20.34
N ARG A 86 -11.64 7.14 21.57
CA ARG A 86 -11.13 6.37 22.72
C ARG A 86 -12.17 5.44 23.35
N ASN A 87 -13.44 5.65 23.13
CA ASN A 87 -14.53 4.87 23.73
C ASN A 87 -15.79 4.88 22.86
N TYR A 88 -16.77 4.04 23.20
CA TYR A 88 -18.01 3.91 22.44
C TYR A 88 -18.87 5.19 22.44
N ASP A 89 -18.80 5.99 23.50
CA ASP A 89 -19.57 7.24 23.59
C ASP A 89 -19.10 8.25 22.55
N GLU A 90 -17.78 8.42 22.39
CA GLU A 90 -17.19 9.28 21.36
C GLU A 90 -17.59 8.82 19.95
N ILE A 91 -17.52 7.50 19.67
CA ILE A 91 -17.99 6.93 18.39
C ILE A 91 -19.46 7.30 18.17
N GLY A 92 -20.29 7.06 19.17
CA GLY A 92 -21.72 7.29 19.08
C GLY A 92 -22.10 8.75 18.85
N GLN A 93 -21.43 9.68 19.54
CA GLN A 93 -21.65 11.13 19.35
C GLN A 93 -21.30 11.57 17.93
N ILE A 94 -20.16 11.07 17.36
CA ILE A 94 -19.78 11.35 16.00
C ILE A 94 -20.82 10.79 15.02
N ILE A 95 -21.20 9.51 15.15
CA ILE A 95 -22.20 8.86 14.30
C ILE A 95 -23.52 9.62 14.32
N ARG A 96 -24.02 10.02 15.51
CA ARG A 96 -25.25 10.80 15.65
C ARG A 96 -25.18 12.15 14.91
N ARG A 97 -24.06 12.85 15.01
CA ARG A 97 -23.84 14.12 14.32
C ARG A 97 -23.86 13.94 12.80
N GLU A 98 -23.13 12.95 12.30
CA GLU A 98 -23.02 12.69 10.86
C GLU A 98 -24.34 12.17 10.26
N ALA A 99 -25.11 11.42 11.01
CA ALA A 99 -26.43 10.94 10.62
C ALA A 99 -27.44 12.06 10.38
N ALA A 100 -27.22 13.26 10.93
CA ALA A 100 -28.10 14.40 10.69
C ALA A 100 -28.14 14.82 9.20
N SER A 101 -27.02 14.67 8.48
CA SER A 101 -26.86 15.11 7.08
C SER A 101 -26.70 13.98 6.06
N ARG A 102 -26.42 12.74 6.52
CA ARG A 102 -26.17 11.58 5.64
C ARG A 102 -27.33 10.61 5.64
N SER A 103 -27.63 9.99 4.50
CA SER A 103 -28.60 8.88 4.39
C SER A 103 -28.00 7.55 4.83
N VAL A 104 -26.69 7.37 4.65
CA VAL A 104 -25.88 6.25 5.14
C VAL A 104 -24.65 6.84 5.82
N VAL A 105 -24.31 6.38 7.01
CA VAL A 105 -23.09 6.80 7.70
C VAL A 105 -22.02 5.74 7.49
N THR A 106 -21.04 6.05 6.66
CA THR A 106 -19.86 5.20 6.48
C THR A 106 -18.67 5.85 7.18
N ALA A 107 -18.02 5.09 8.07
CA ALA A 107 -16.89 5.53 8.86
C ALA A 107 -15.70 4.55 8.69
N CYS A 108 -14.49 5.01 8.96
CA CYS A 108 -13.28 4.21 8.79
C CYS A 108 -12.24 4.50 9.88
N TRP A 109 -11.17 3.70 9.84
CA TRP A 109 -9.96 3.82 10.68
C TRP A 109 -10.21 3.60 12.18
N LEU A 110 -11.21 2.80 12.53
CA LEU A 110 -11.44 2.43 13.93
C LEU A 110 -10.42 1.39 14.39
N ASP A 111 -9.53 1.78 15.31
CA ASP A 111 -8.65 0.86 16.02
C ASP A 111 -9.25 0.44 17.35
N SER A 112 -9.92 -0.70 17.37
CA SER A 112 -10.58 -1.23 18.58
C SER A 112 -9.61 -1.55 19.72
N SER A 113 -8.32 -1.77 19.43
CA SER A 113 -7.29 -2.02 20.45
C SER A 113 -6.97 -0.78 21.30
N ARG A 114 -7.28 0.42 20.76
CA ARG A 114 -7.06 1.71 21.43
C ARG A 114 -8.24 2.19 22.23
N LEU A 115 -9.42 1.55 22.08
CA LEU A 115 -10.59 1.88 22.86
C LEU A 115 -10.43 1.44 24.32
N GLU A 116 -11.12 2.13 25.22
CA GLU A 116 -11.19 1.77 26.65
C GLU A 116 -11.80 0.37 26.82
N GLU A 117 -12.80 0.02 26.00
CA GLU A 117 -13.50 -1.26 25.99
C GLU A 117 -12.66 -2.41 25.39
N LYS A 118 -11.56 -2.11 24.68
CA LYS A 118 -10.66 -3.08 24.02
C LYS A 118 -11.35 -4.05 23.05
N ALA A 119 -12.52 -3.66 22.54
CA ALA A 119 -13.34 -4.41 21.61
C ALA A 119 -14.06 -3.49 20.63
N PRO A 120 -14.46 -3.96 19.43
CA PRO A 120 -15.31 -3.17 18.55
C PRO A 120 -16.71 -2.99 19.18
N PRO A 121 -17.41 -1.86 18.93
CA PRO A 121 -18.80 -1.71 19.35
C PRO A 121 -19.69 -2.75 18.67
N ASP A 122 -20.71 -3.22 19.38
CA ASP A 122 -21.73 -4.08 18.79
C ASP A 122 -22.88 -3.24 18.16
N ARG A 123 -23.81 -3.91 17.45
CA ARG A 123 -24.96 -3.25 16.85
C ARG A 123 -25.83 -2.49 17.86
N LYS A 124 -25.92 -2.99 19.11
CA LYS A 124 -26.77 -2.36 20.16
C LYS A 124 -26.19 -1.03 20.61
N VAL A 125 -24.85 -0.95 20.68
CA VAL A 125 -24.14 0.31 20.93
C VAL A 125 -24.45 1.30 19.81
N LEU A 126 -24.32 0.90 18.55
CA LEU A 126 -24.58 1.77 17.40
C LEU A 126 -26.06 2.16 17.28
N ASP A 127 -26.99 1.23 17.53
CA ASP A 127 -28.44 1.48 17.52
C ASP A 127 -28.85 2.53 18.57
N HIS A 128 -28.17 2.59 19.72
CA HIS A 128 -28.42 3.62 20.74
C HIS A 128 -28.19 5.05 20.20
N TYR A 129 -27.25 5.22 19.29
CA TYR A 129 -26.89 6.53 18.73
C TYR A 129 -27.55 6.83 17.37
N CYS A 130 -27.82 5.79 16.57
CA CYS A 130 -28.44 5.91 15.26
C CYS A 130 -29.25 4.65 14.94
N ALA A 131 -30.57 4.68 15.24
CA ALA A 131 -31.47 3.54 15.06
C ALA A 131 -32.25 3.57 13.74
N ASP A 132 -32.21 4.67 12.98
CA ASP A 132 -33.07 4.92 11.82
C ASP A 132 -32.32 4.94 10.48
N LYS A 133 -30.98 4.98 10.50
CA LYS A 133 -30.15 4.99 9.29
C LYS A 133 -29.07 3.91 9.32
N PRO A 134 -28.66 3.40 8.14
CA PRO A 134 -27.54 2.46 8.08
C PRO A 134 -26.23 3.10 8.57
N VAL A 135 -25.53 2.40 9.47
CA VAL A 135 -24.19 2.74 9.94
C VAL A 135 -23.25 1.60 9.57
N LEU A 136 -22.14 1.93 8.93
CA LEU A 136 -21.07 1.03 8.56
C LEU A 136 -19.74 1.61 9.06
N ILE A 137 -18.98 0.84 9.83
CA ILE A 137 -17.67 1.25 10.35
C ILE A 137 -16.64 0.23 9.90
N PHE A 138 -15.61 0.68 9.17
CA PHE A 138 -14.44 -0.12 8.82
C PHE A 138 -13.39 -0.01 9.91
N SER A 139 -12.84 -1.14 10.33
CA SER A 139 -11.66 -1.16 11.21
C SER A 139 -10.45 -0.57 10.50
N LEU A 140 -9.42 -0.19 11.27
CA LEU A 140 -8.18 0.37 10.74
C LEU A 140 -7.48 -0.58 9.75
N ASP A 141 -7.47 -1.89 10.04
CA ASP A 141 -6.88 -2.92 9.18
C ASP A 141 -7.82 -3.39 8.06
N HIS A 142 -9.02 -2.83 7.98
CA HIS A 142 -10.06 -3.17 7.00
C HIS A 142 -10.45 -4.65 6.92
N HIS A 143 -10.22 -5.44 7.97
CA HIS A 143 -10.64 -6.85 8.03
C HIS A 143 -11.85 -7.07 8.94
N THR A 144 -12.43 -5.99 9.45
CA THR A 144 -13.65 -6.00 10.24
C THR A 144 -14.57 -4.86 9.82
N ILE A 145 -15.83 -5.18 9.58
CA ILE A 145 -16.89 -4.18 9.37
C ILE A 145 -17.90 -4.31 10.50
N ILE A 146 -18.27 -3.19 11.08
CA ILE A 146 -19.23 -3.12 12.17
C ILE A 146 -20.49 -2.39 11.66
N LEU A 147 -21.65 -2.99 11.89
CA LEU A 147 -22.94 -2.47 11.43
C LEU A 147 -23.91 -2.31 12.61
N ASN A 148 -24.75 -1.27 12.55
CA ASN A 148 -25.96 -1.22 13.35
C ASN A 148 -27.06 -2.13 12.75
N THR A 149 -28.20 -2.28 13.42
CA THR A 149 -29.29 -3.15 12.96
C THR A 149 -29.82 -2.73 11.58
N VAL A 150 -29.96 -1.44 11.31
CA VAL A 150 -30.41 -0.94 10.00
C VAL A 150 -29.36 -1.21 8.93
N GLY A 151 -28.06 -1.09 9.24
CA GLY A 151 -26.97 -1.43 8.35
C GLY A 151 -26.95 -2.91 7.95
N ILE A 152 -27.24 -3.82 8.88
CA ILE A 152 -27.37 -5.26 8.60
C ILE A 152 -28.51 -5.51 7.62
N LEU A 153 -29.69 -4.93 7.88
CA LEU A 153 -30.86 -5.08 7.01
C LEU A 153 -30.65 -4.45 5.63
N TYR A 154 -30.00 -3.30 5.59
CA TYR A 154 -29.68 -2.59 4.34
C TYR A 154 -28.79 -3.42 3.41
N ASN A 155 -27.77 -4.08 3.95
CA ASN A 155 -26.81 -4.85 3.19
C ASN A 155 -27.26 -6.26 2.79
N LYS A 156 -28.38 -6.77 3.35
CA LYS A 156 -29.00 -8.07 2.99
C LYS A 156 -28.02 -9.25 2.98
N ILE A 157 -27.15 -9.33 3.99
CA ILE A 157 -26.14 -10.38 4.09
C ILE A 157 -26.79 -11.71 4.47
N PRO A 158 -26.49 -12.82 3.75
CA PRO A 158 -26.92 -14.15 4.16
C PRO A 158 -26.25 -14.54 5.49
N PHE A 159 -27.04 -14.85 6.52
CA PHE A 159 -26.52 -15.20 7.87
C PHE A 159 -25.81 -16.55 7.92
N THR A 160 -25.70 -17.24 6.80
CA THR A 160 -24.93 -18.49 6.65
C THR A 160 -23.46 -18.26 6.28
N LEU A 161 -23.05 -17.01 5.99
CA LEU A 161 -21.67 -16.71 5.61
C LEU A 161 -20.75 -16.84 6.84
N PRO A 162 -19.57 -17.47 6.66
CA PRO A 162 -18.53 -17.46 7.69
C PRO A 162 -18.05 -16.03 8.00
N GLY A 163 -17.80 -15.77 9.29
CA GLY A 163 -17.30 -14.47 9.74
C GLY A 163 -18.38 -13.54 10.29
N ILE A 164 -19.62 -14.00 10.40
CA ILE A 164 -20.68 -13.28 11.14
C ILE A 164 -20.56 -13.64 12.61
N HIS A 165 -20.28 -12.66 13.46
CA HIS A 165 -20.26 -12.86 14.91
C HIS A 165 -21.68 -12.86 15.45
N MET A 166 -22.04 -13.93 16.17
CA MET A 166 -23.36 -14.12 16.76
C MET A 166 -23.32 -13.95 18.28
N ASP A 167 -24.41 -13.43 18.88
CA ASP A 167 -24.60 -13.45 20.32
C ASP A 167 -25.09 -14.83 20.78
N ASP A 168 -25.23 -15.02 22.11
CA ASP A 168 -25.69 -16.28 22.73
C ASP A 168 -27.10 -16.71 22.28
N SER A 169 -27.88 -15.78 21.71
CA SER A 169 -29.22 -16.04 21.17
C SER A 169 -29.18 -16.37 19.67
N GLY A 170 -28.01 -16.44 19.05
CA GLY A 170 -27.85 -16.69 17.62
C GLY A 170 -28.23 -15.49 16.75
N ILE A 171 -28.20 -14.28 17.30
CA ILE A 171 -28.46 -13.04 16.57
C ILE A 171 -27.10 -12.36 16.21
N PRO A 172 -26.93 -11.85 14.99
CA PRO A 172 -25.70 -11.13 14.63
C PRO A 172 -25.38 -9.98 15.59
N THR A 173 -24.16 -9.94 16.10
CA THR A 173 -23.70 -8.86 16.99
C THR A 173 -23.52 -7.53 16.25
N GLY A 174 -23.43 -7.56 14.93
CA GLY A 174 -23.07 -6.42 14.09
C GLY A 174 -21.60 -6.41 13.68
N VAL A 175 -20.80 -7.33 14.19
CA VAL A 175 -19.38 -7.47 13.82
C VAL A 175 -19.24 -8.55 12.74
N PHE A 176 -18.58 -8.18 11.62
CA PHE A 176 -18.40 -9.03 10.45
C PHE A 176 -16.92 -9.09 10.09
N THR A 177 -16.43 -10.29 9.82
CA THR A 177 -15.05 -10.59 9.44
C THR A 177 -15.02 -11.55 8.24
N ASN A 178 -13.88 -11.81 7.66
CA ASN A 178 -13.68 -12.85 6.63
C ASN A 178 -14.66 -12.73 5.44
N GLN A 179 -15.35 -13.83 5.07
CA GLN A 179 -16.25 -13.85 3.91
C GLN A 179 -17.43 -12.87 4.04
N ALA A 180 -17.93 -12.67 5.26
CA ALA A 180 -19.01 -11.73 5.51
C ALA A 180 -18.54 -10.28 5.34
N GLU A 181 -17.33 -9.97 5.79
CA GLU A 181 -16.67 -8.67 5.59
C GLU A 181 -16.45 -8.42 4.09
N ASN A 182 -15.80 -9.33 3.37
CA ASN A 182 -15.57 -9.24 1.93
C ASN A 182 -16.88 -9.00 1.13
N ARG A 183 -17.98 -9.65 1.55
CA ARG A 183 -19.29 -9.44 0.91
C ARG A 183 -19.83 -8.04 1.17
N LEU A 184 -19.68 -7.52 2.40
CA LEU A 184 -20.09 -6.17 2.77
C LEU A 184 -19.31 -5.12 2.01
N GLU A 185 -17.99 -5.27 1.92
CA GLU A 185 -17.15 -4.38 1.15
C GLU A 185 -17.56 -4.34 -0.33
N GLY A 186 -17.82 -5.51 -0.92
CA GLY A 186 -18.35 -5.61 -2.28
C GLY A 186 -19.66 -4.83 -2.45
N ASN A 187 -20.61 -4.97 -1.50
CA ASN A 187 -21.87 -4.22 -1.54
C ASN A 187 -21.66 -2.71 -1.46
N VAL A 188 -20.70 -2.25 -0.64
CA VAL A 188 -20.34 -0.82 -0.54
C VAL A 188 -19.78 -0.31 -1.87
N LEU A 189 -18.83 -1.02 -2.48
CA LEU A 189 -18.27 -0.65 -3.77
C LEU A 189 -19.29 -0.71 -4.92
N ASP A 190 -20.23 -1.68 -4.87
CA ASP A 190 -21.30 -1.80 -5.87
C ASP A 190 -22.30 -0.64 -5.82
N ALA A 191 -22.40 0.06 -4.70
CA ALA A 191 -23.28 1.22 -4.56
C ALA A 191 -22.76 2.47 -5.29
N TYR A 192 -21.44 2.55 -5.59
CA TYR A 192 -20.84 3.69 -6.29
C TYR A 192 -20.94 3.57 -7.81
N SER A 193 -21.12 4.68 -8.48
CA SER A 193 -21.04 4.81 -9.94
C SER A 193 -19.58 4.95 -10.41
N TYR A 194 -19.35 4.81 -11.71
CA TYR A 194 -18.02 5.08 -12.30
C TYR A 194 -17.62 6.56 -12.23
N ASP A 195 -18.57 7.49 -12.23
CA ASP A 195 -18.29 8.93 -12.05
C ASP A 195 -17.79 9.21 -10.61
N GLU A 196 -18.31 8.49 -9.62
CA GLU A 196 -17.82 8.56 -8.24
C GLU A 196 -16.43 7.92 -8.11
N PHE A 197 -16.16 6.83 -8.81
CA PHE A 197 -14.81 6.26 -8.90
C PHE A 197 -13.82 7.21 -9.57
N ASP A 198 -14.23 7.91 -10.65
CA ASP A 198 -13.40 8.90 -11.32
C ASP A 198 -13.07 10.08 -10.38
N SER A 199 -14.07 10.59 -9.68
CA SER A 199 -13.88 11.62 -8.67
C SER A 199 -12.99 11.18 -7.51
N ALA A 200 -13.12 9.93 -7.08
CA ALA A 200 -12.28 9.35 -6.05
C ALA A 200 -10.82 9.20 -6.52
N ALA A 201 -10.61 8.63 -7.71
CA ALA A 201 -9.28 8.48 -8.30
C ALA A 201 -8.58 9.83 -8.50
N ALA A 202 -9.31 10.85 -8.95
CA ALA A 202 -8.78 12.22 -9.08
C ALA A 202 -8.29 12.78 -7.74
N ARG A 203 -9.08 12.65 -6.66
CA ARG A 203 -8.64 13.04 -5.30
C ARG A 203 -7.38 12.29 -4.86
N THR A 204 -7.31 11.00 -5.16
CA THR A 204 -6.13 10.19 -4.83
C THR A 204 -4.89 10.65 -5.59
N VAL A 205 -5.04 11.06 -6.85
CA VAL A 205 -3.95 11.63 -7.65
C VAL A 205 -3.41 12.90 -7.01
N ASP A 206 -4.28 13.81 -6.56
CA ASP A 206 -3.86 15.03 -5.86
C ASP A 206 -3.13 14.72 -4.56
N ILE A 207 -3.63 13.76 -3.76
CA ILE A 207 -2.98 13.28 -2.55
C ILE A 207 -1.61 12.67 -2.88
N ALA A 208 -1.52 11.82 -3.90
CA ALA A 208 -0.26 11.19 -4.32
C ALA A 208 0.78 12.26 -4.68
N PHE A 209 0.40 13.26 -5.48
CA PHE A 209 1.31 14.34 -5.87
C PHE A 209 1.74 15.21 -4.69
N SER A 210 0.87 15.47 -3.72
CA SER A 210 1.23 16.22 -2.51
C SER A 210 2.27 15.50 -1.64
N HIS A 211 2.41 14.18 -1.82
CA HIS A 211 3.41 13.35 -1.16
C HIS A 211 4.59 12.94 -2.06
N GLY A 212 4.70 13.50 -3.27
CA GLY A 212 5.81 13.22 -4.17
C GLY A 212 5.71 11.91 -4.94
N LEU A 213 4.58 11.22 -4.86
CA LEU A 213 4.36 10.00 -5.61
C LEU A 213 4.08 10.34 -7.08
N THR A 214 4.85 9.76 -8.00
CA THR A 214 4.67 9.92 -9.44
C THR A 214 4.26 8.63 -10.13
N THR A 215 4.35 7.51 -9.40
CA THR A 215 3.98 6.18 -9.87
C THR A 215 3.44 5.36 -8.70
N VAL A 216 2.38 4.59 -8.96
CA VAL A 216 1.80 3.67 -7.98
C VAL A 216 1.54 2.30 -8.61
N ALA A 217 1.69 1.22 -7.83
CA ALA A 217 1.22 -0.10 -8.19
C ALA A 217 -0.18 -0.30 -7.59
N ALA A 218 -1.20 -0.34 -8.45
CA ALA A 218 -2.59 -0.41 -8.03
C ALA A 218 -3.02 -1.85 -7.74
N MET A 219 -3.42 -2.09 -6.48
CA MET A 219 -3.90 -3.37 -5.94
C MET A 219 -5.41 -3.25 -5.62
N GLU A 220 -6.21 -3.02 -6.65
CA GLU A 220 -7.65 -2.76 -6.49
C GLU A 220 -8.44 -4.06 -6.34
N CYS A 221 -9.43 -4.07 -5.47
CA CYS A 221 -10.29 -5.18 -5.07
C CYS A 221 -9.66 -6.14 -4.06
N ARG A 222 -10.50 -6.62 -3.16
CA ARG A 222 -10.16 -7.59 -2.12
C ARG A 222 -10.78 -8.95 -2.37
N GLY A 223 -10.09 -9.97 -1.87
CA GLY A 223 -10.61 -11.30 -1.61
C GLY A 223 -10.23 -12.38 -2.61
N ALA A 224 -9.95 -13.56 -2.05
CA ALA A 224 -9.61 -14.78 -2.77
C ALA A 224 -10.75 -15.32 -3.69
N LYS A 225 -11.94 -14.73 -3.62
CA LYS A 225 -13.11 -15.06 -4.44
C LYS A 225 -13.56 -13.89 -5.30
N ALA A 226 -12.62 -13.27 -5.99
CA ALA A 226 -12.90 -12.29 -7.05
C ALA A 226 -13.88 -12.81 -8.13
N GLU A 227 -14.10 -14.13 -8.17
CA GLU A 227 -15.09 -14.77 -9.06
C GLU A 227 -16.55 -14.39 -8.71
N GLN A 228 -16.83 -13.90 -7.50
CA GLN A 228 -18.19 -13.61 -7.04
C GLN A 228 -18.47 -12.11 -6.81
N SER A 229 -17.45 -11.26 -6.82
CA SER A 229 -17.60 -9.80 -6.80
C SER A 229 -17.13 -9.24 -8.13
N PRO A 230 -17.87 -8.31 -8.76
CA PRO A 230 -17.35 -7.65 -9.93
C PRO A 230 -16.07 -6.91 -9.54
N LEU A 231 -15.00 -7.13 -10.31
CA LEU A 231 -13.70 -6.43 -10.19
C LEU A 231 -13.84 -4.96 -10.59
N ARG A 232 -14.88 -4.26 -10.11
CA ARG A 232 -15.32 -2.98 -10.63
C ARG A 232 -14.25 -1.90 -10.57
N THR A 233 -13.51 -1.83 -9.47
CA THR A 233 -12.42 -0.85 -9.32
C THR A 233 -11.22 -1.20 -10.20
N SER A 234 -10.84 -2.49 -10.29
CA SER A 234 -9.81 -2.93 -11.24
C SER A 234 -10.22 -2.69 -12.69
N GLU A 235 -11.45 -3.04 -13.07
CA GLU A 235 -11.98 -2.80 -14.43
C GLU A 235 -12.06 -1.31 -14.74
N PHE A 236 -12.46 -0.48 -13.76
CA PHE A 236 -12.44 0.96 -13.90
C PHE A 236 -11.03 1.45 -14.24
N LEU A 237 -10.01 1.06 -13.46
CA LEU A 237 -8.63 1.49 -13.72
C LEU A 237 -8.09 0.96 -15.05
N VAL A 238 -8.40 -0.29 -15.43
CA VAL A 238 -8.01 -0.84 -16.74
C VAL A 238 -8.47 0.06 -17.89
N HIS A 239 -9.68 0.61 -17.80
CA HIS A 239 -10.26 1.45 -18.85
C HIS A 239 -9.88 2.93 -18.76
N TYR A 240 -9.59 3.44 -17.56
CA TYR A 240 -9.55 4.87 -17.32
C TYR A 240 -8.24 5.41 -16.74
N LYS A 241 -7.26 4.54 -16.35
CA LYS A 241 -6.00 4.98 -15.72
C LYS A 241 -5.23 6.02 -16.53
N ASP A 242 -5.27 5.94 -17.85
CA ASP A 242 -4.53 6.83 -18.75
C ASP A 242 -5.12 8.26 -18.81
N ARG A 243 -6.25 8.51 -18.15
CA ARG A 243 -6.80 9.87 -17.97
C ARG A 243 -6.07 10.67 -16.89
N TYR A 244 -5.37 9.97 -16.00
CA TYR A 244 -4.67 10.59 -14.87
C TYR A 244 -3.21 10.83 -15.21
N PRO A 245 -2.64 11.95 -14.74
CA PRO A 245 -1.21 12.22 -14.93
C PRO A 245 -0.30 11.34 -14.07
N LEU A 246 -0.85 10.67 -13.04
CA LEU A 246 -0.14 9.68 -12.22
C LEU A 246 0.11 8.40 -13.04
N SER A 247 1.31 7.85 -12.99
CA SER A 247 1.57 6.54 -13.58
C SER A 247 0.98 5.42 -12.71
N ILE A 248 0.05 4.64 -13.26
CA ILE A 248 -0.65 3.57 -12.53
C ILE A 248 -0.34 2.22 -13.19
N GLU A 249 0.42 1.37 -12.49
CA GLU A 249 0.69 -0.01 -12.88
C GLU A 249 -0.30 -0.93 -12.16
N ILE A 250 -1.13 -1.66 -12.94
CA ILE A 250 -2.24 -2.44 -12.40
C ILE A 250 -1.81 -3.87 -12.13
N PHE A 251 -1.93 -4.30 -10.87
CA PHE A 251 -1.95 -5.71 -10.48
C PHE A 251 -3.41 -6.18 -10.47
N TYR A 252 -3.77 -7.00 -11.45
CA TYR A 252 -5.18 -7.36 -11.67
C TYR A 252 -5.61 -8.47 -10.72
N GLN A 253 -6.57 -8.18 -9.87
CA GLN A 253 -6.97 -9.02 -8.72
C GLN A 253 -7.85 -10.21 -9.14
N THR A 254 -7.25 -11.26 -9.69
CA THR A 254 -7.94 -12.48 -10.08
C THR A 254 -6.99 -13.67 -10.10
N THR A 255 -7.52 -14.87 -9.96
CA THR A 255 -6.81 -16.13 -10.28
C THR A 255 -7.00 -16.56 -11.73
N GLU A 256 -7.92 -15.93 -12.45
CA GLU A 256 -8.16 -16.17 -13.88
C GLU A 256 -7.15 -15.40 -14.75
N TYR A 257 -5.90 -15.89 -14.82
CA TYR A 257 -4.83 -15.18 -15.54
C TYR A 257 -5.18 -14.83 -17.00
N LYS A 258 -6.09 -15.57 -17.63
CA LYS A 258 -6.55 -15.27 -19.01
C LYS A 258 -7.24 -13.90 -19.10
N ARG A 259 -7.92 -13.44 -18.04
CA ARG A 259 -8.53 -12.09 -18.02
C ARG A 259 -7.46 -10.99 -18.02
N ALA A 260 -6.41 -11.14 -17.21
CA ALA A 260 -5.28 -10.19 -17.23
C ALA A 260 -4.64 -10.10 -18.63
N LEU A 261 -4.47 -11.24 -19.31
CA LEU A 261 -3.95 -11.29 -20.68
C LEU A 261 -4.89 -10.62 -21.70
N GLN A 262 -6.21 -10.78 -21.56
CA GLN A 262 -7.19 -10.11 -22.42
C GLN A 262 -7.11 -8.58 -22.33
N HIS A 263 -6.76 -8.05 -21.16
CA HIS A 263 -6.51 -6.62 -20.94
C HIS A 263 -5.08 -6.17 -21.31
N GLY A 264 -4.23 -7.08 -21.77
CA GLY A 264 -2.84 -6.78 -22.12
C GLY A 264 -1.97 -6.44 -20.90
N LEU A 265 -2.39 -6.83 -19.70
CA LEU A 265 -1.69 -6.55 -18.45
C LEU A 265 -0.50 -7.49 -18.27
N LYS A 266 0.49 -7.03 -17.51
CA LYS A 266 1.72 -7.77 -17.19
C LYS A 266 1.78 -8.25 -15.74
N HIS A 267 0.93 -7.70 -14.88
CA HIS A 267 0.90 -7.97 -13.46
C HIS A 267 -0.47 -8.50 -13.04
N ILE A 268 -0.46 -9.45 -12.11
CA ILE A 268 -1.67 -10.11 -11.61
C ILE A 268 -1.54 -10.36 -10.09
N GLY A 269 -2.65 -10.38 -9.39
CA GLY A 269 -2.67 -10.52 -7.93
C GLY A 269 -2.35 -9.20 -7.23
N GLY A 270 -1.49 -9.23 -6.25
CA GLY A 270 -1.14 -8.08 -5.38
C GLY A 270 -1.90 -8.16 -4.07
N ALA A 271 -3.20 -7.96 -4.04
CA ALA A 271 -4.06 -8.27 -2.90
C ALA A 271 -4.79 -9.62 -3.07
N LEU A 272 -4.13 -10.58 -3.70
CA LEU A 272 -4.59 -11.97 -3.77
C LEU A 272 -4.21 -12.67 -2.47
N TYR A 273 -5.13 -12.67 -1.51
CA TYR A 273 -4.89 -13.18 -0.18
C TYR A 273 -4.57 -14.66 -0.15
N ILE A 274 -3.35 -14.98 0.29
CA ILE A 274 -2.97 -16.36 0.65
C ILE A 274 -3.40 -16.63 2.10
N ASP A 275 -3.29 -15.61 2.97
CA ASP A 275 -3.79 -15.63 4.34
C ASP A 275 -4.50 -14.31 4.69
N GLY A 276 -4.71 -14.03 5.97
CA GLY A 276 -5.31 -12.78 6.47
C GLY A 276 -4.28 -11.91 7.18
N THR A 277 -4.70 -11.19 8.24
CA THR A 277 -3.89 -10.19 8.95
C THR A 277 -3.50 -10.60 10.36
N MET A 278 -2.43 -9.98 10.88
CA MET A 278 -2.04 -10.10 12.28
C MET A 278 -3.12 -9.56 13.22
N GLY A 279 -3.70 -8.41 12.90
CA GLY A 279 -4.74 -7.77 13.71
C GLY A 279 -5.94 -8.69 13.95
N GLY A 280 -6.44 -9.31 12.88
CA GLY A 280 -7.55 -10.26 12.90
C GLY A 280 -7.21 -11.66 13.41
N ARG A 281 -5.94 -11.97 13.69
CA ARG A 281 -5.42 -13.32 13.95
C ARG A 281 -5.78 -14.31 12.84
N THR A 282 -5.74 -13.82 11.61
CA THR A 282 -6.07 -14.58 10.40
C THR A 282 -4.84 -14.81 9.52
N ALA A 283 -3.73 -14.11 9.77
CA ALA A 283 -2.44 -14.43 9.19
C ALA A 283 -2.02 -15.86 9.58
N ALA A 284 -1.58 -16.65 8.60
CA ALA A 284 -1.30 -18.07 8.80
C ALA A 284 0.11 -18.28 9.39
N LEU A 285 0.14 -18.74 10.63
CA LEU A 285 1.36 -18.96 11.41
C LEU A 285 1.67 -20.46 11.56
N SER A 286 2.95 -20.82 11.60
CA SER A 286 3.40 -22.16 11.97
C SER A 286 3.30 -22.46 13.47
N PHE A 287 2.94 -21.45 14.27
CA PHE A 287 2.81 -21.49 15.72
C PHE A 287 1.52 -20.78 16.17
N ASP A 288 1.13 -20.95 17.44
CA ASP A 288 -0.07 -20.34 17.98
C ASP A 288 0.12 -18.82 18.24
N TYR A 289 -0.92 -18.02 18.05
CA TYR A 289 -0.94 -16.63 18.53
C TYR A 289 -0.75 -16.58 20.04
N ALA A 290 0.07 -15.64 20.51
CA ALA A 290 0.41 -15.56 21.94
C ALA A 290 -0.79 -15.22 22.84
N ASP A 291 -1.72 -14.45 22.31
CA ASP A 291 -2.92 -14.00 23.01
C ASP A 291 -4.19 -14.83 22.67
N GLU A 292 -4.08 -15.85 21.83
CA GLU A 292 -5.17 -16.79 21.51
C GLU A 292 -4.58 -18.20 21.25
N PRO A 293 -4.36 -18.99 22.30
CA PRO A 293 -3.87 -20.37 22.17
C PRO A 293 -4.72 -21.22 21.23
N HIS A 294 -4.08 -22.11 20.47
CA HIS A 294 -4.69 -22.98 19.44
C HIS A 294 -5.20 -22.26 18.20
N ARG A 295 -4.96 -20.96 18.06
CA ARG A 295 -5.23 -20.21 16.85
C ARG A 295 -3.95 -19.94 16.06
N ARG A 296 -3.98 -20.23 14.74
CA ARG A 296 -2.85 -20.08 13.83
C ARG A 296 -3.19 -19.35 12.53
N GLY A 297 -4.39 -18.77 12.44
CA GLY A 297 -4.90 -18.18 11.20
C GLY A 297 -5.33 -19.23 10.17
N TRP A 298 -5.45 -18.80 8.92
CA TRP A 298 -5.93 -19.66 7.82
C TRP A 298 -5.20 -19.38 6.52
N ILE A 299 -5.00 -20.42 5.73
CA ILE A 299 -4.61 -20.33 4.32
C ILE A 299 -5.88 -20.40 3.48
N TYR A 300 -6.12 -19.39 2.65
CA TYR A 300 -7.35 -19.27 1.88
C TYR A 300 -7.34 -20.05 0.56
N MET A 301 -6.15 -20.44 0.08
CA MET A 301 -5.96 -21.15 -1.17
C MET A 301 -5.20 -22.47 -0.95
N THR A 302 -5.70 -23.59 -1.49
CA THR A 302 -4.98 -24.85 -1.39
C THR A 302 -3.65 -24.79 -2.16
N GLN A 303 -2.65 -25.58 -1.72
CA GLN A 303 -1.34 -25.64 -2.37
C GLN A 303 -1.46 -25.98 -3.86
N ASP A 304 -2.32 -26.94 -4.21
CA ASP A 304 -2.52 -27.35 -5.62
C ASP A 304 -3.10 -26.22 -6.47
N ALA A 305 -4.11 -25.51 -5.96
CA ALA A 305 -4.70 -24.37 -6.65
C ALA A 305 -3.68 -23.25 -6.87
N LEU A 306 -2.90 -22.91 -5.83
CA LEU A 306 -1.87 -21.89 -5.92
C LEU A 306 -0.75 -22.30 -6.90
N THR A 307 -0.32 -23.57 -6.85
CA THR A 307 0.69 -24.09 -7.78
C THR A 307 0.19 -24.04 -9.21
N HIS A 308 -1.06 -24.46 -9.46
CA HIS A 308 -1.67 -24.40 -10.80
C HIS A 308 -1.76 -22.97 -11.33
N PHE A 309 -2.21 -22.04 -10.51
CA PHE A 309 -2.26 -20.61 -10.85
C PHE A 309 -0.87 -20.07 -11.18
N THR A 310 0.13 -20.33 -10.31
CA THR A 310 1.52 -19.89 -10.50
C THR A 310 2.11 -20.42 -11.81
N MET A 311 1.90 -21.70 -12.12
CA MET A 311 2.34 -22.32 -13.38
C MET A 311 1.71 -21.63 -14.60
N GLY A 312 0.37 -21.38 -14.57
CA GLY A 312 -0.33 -20.70 -15.64
C GLY A 312 0.18 -19.27 -15.88
N CYS A 313 0.47 -18.52 -14.81
CA CYS A 313 1.05 -17.18 -14.90
C CYS A 313 2.48 -17.24 -15.46
N CYS A 314 3.33 -18.13 -14.97
CA CYS A 314 4.71 -18.30 -15.46
C CYS A 314 4.76 -18.67 -16.94
N GLN A 315 3.88 -19.56 -17.39
CA GLN A 315 3.75 -19.93 -18.81
C GLN A 315 3.45 -18.73 -19.71
N ASN A 316 2.78 -17.71 -19.18
CA ASN A 316 2.35 -16.52 -19.91
C ASN A 316 3.16 -15.26 -19.59
N ASN A 317 4.29 -15.39 -18.90
CA ASN A 317 5.18 -14.29 -18.48
C ASN A 317 4.44 -13.19 -17.69
N LEU A 318 3.48 -13.56 -16.84
CA LEU A 318 2.83 -12.65 -15.91
C LEU A 318 3.59 -12.60 -14.60
N GLN A 319 3.92 -11.41 -14.13
CA GLN A 319 4.40 -11.20 -12.76
C GLN A 319 3.23 -11.35 -11.78
N ILE A 320 3.43 -12.10 -10.70
CA ILE A 320 2.42 -12.29 -9.66
C ILE A 320 2.82 -11.52 -8.41
N GLY A 321 1.87 -10.81 -7.78
CA GLY A 321 1.93 -10.39 -6.39
C GLY A 321 1.11 -11.35 -5.53
N PHE A 322 1.71 -11.91 -4.48
CA PHE A 322 1.06 -12.80 -3.52
C PHE A 322 0.93 -12.06 -2.19
N ASP A 323 -0.28 -11.85 -1.72
CA ASP A 323 -0.51 -11.26 -0.39
C ASP A 323 -0.34 -12.34 0.66
N ALA A 324 0.80 -12.33 1.36
CA ALA A 324 1.16 -13.35 2.33
C ALA A 324 1.95 -12.76 3.51
N ILE A 325 1.32 -12.77 4.68
CA ILE A 325 1.79 -12.12 5.91
C ILE A 325 2.47 -13.11 6.84
N GLY A 326 1.81 -14.22 7.14
CA GLY A 326 2.32 -15.24 8.06
C GLY A 326 3.35 -16.16 7.43
N ASP A 327 4.21 -16.72 8.26
CA ASP A 327 5.29 -17.62 7.82
C ASP A 327 4.75 -18.89 7.13
N ALA A 328 3.58 -19.40 7.51
CA ALA A 328 2.96 -20.54 6.86
C ALA A 328 2.39 -20.19 5.47
N ALA A 329 1.86 -18.97 5.28
CA ALA A 329 1.41 -18.50 3.97
C ALA A 329 2.59 -18.28 3.03
N ILE A 330 3.66 -17.65 3.51
CA ILE A 330 4.91 -17.46 2.76
C ILE A 330 5.49 -18.81 2.33
N GLU A 331 5.43 -19.83 3.20
CA GLU A 331 5.84 -21.19 2.87
C GLU A 331 5.07 -21.75 1.67
N THR A 332 3.74 -21.58 1.68
CA THR A 332 2.86 -22.03 0.59
C THR A 332 3.21 -21.36 -0.74
N VAL A 333 3.50 -20.05 -0.71
CA VAL A 333 3.94 -19.30 -1.90
C VAL A 333 5.28 -19.81 -2.42
N LEU A 334 6.27 -19.97 -1.55
CA LEU A 334 7.59 -20.42 -1.95
C LEU A 334 7.56 -21.83 -2.55
N GLN A 335 6.75 -22.74 -2.01
CA GLN A 335 6.55 -24.07 -2.59
C GLN A 335 5.95 -24.03 -4.00
N ALA A 336 4.98 -23.14 -4.24
CA ALA A 336 4.39 -22.95 -5.57
C ALA A 336 5.43 -22.39 -6.57
N LEU A 337 6.23 -21.41 -6.15
CA LEU A 337 7.31 -20.84 -6.98
C LEU A 337 8.43 -21.86 -7.24
N GLU A 338 8.81 -22.67 -6.26
CA GLU A 338 9.80 -23.74 -6.43
C GLU A 338 9.31 -24.83 -7.40
N ALA A 339 8.01 -25.14 -7.37
CA ALA A 339 7.42 -26.04 -8.35
C ALA A 339 7.48 -25.44 -9.77
N ALA A 340 7.16 -24.16 -9.92
CA ALA A 340 7.24 -23.44 -11.20
C ALA A 340 8.68 -23.31 -11.71
N ALA A 341 9.65 -23.09 -10.81
CA ALA A 341 11.07 -22.95 -11.15
C ALA A 341 11.68 -24.20 -11.81
N LYS A 342 11.03 -25.37 -11.70
CA LYS A 342 11.46 -26.59 -12.41
C LYS A 342 11.21 -26.51 -13.92
N HIS A 343 10.35 -25.58 -14.36
CA HIS A 343 9.89 -25.49 -15.73
C HIS A 343 10.09 -24.11 -16.37
N TYR A 344 10.22 -23.05 -15.54
CA TYR A 344 10.26 -21.65 -15.99
C TYR A 344 11.37 -20.88 -15.28
N ASP A 345 11.88 -19.83 -15.89
CA ASP A 345 12.80 -18.87 -15.26
C ASP A 345 12.02 -17.88 -14.37
N VAL A 346 11.59 -18.35 -13.19
CA VAL A 346 10.83 -17.53 -12.23
C VAL A 346 11.63 -16.32 -11.74
N ARG A 347 12.97 -16.40 -11.75
CA ARG A 347 13.84 -15.31 -11.29
C ARG A 347 13.70 -14.06 -12.15
N SER A 348 13.64 -14.21 -13.47
CA SER A 348 13.48 -13.08 -14.39
C SER A 348 12.08 -12.47 -14.34
N MET A 349 11.09 -13.20 -13.82
CA MET A 349 9.71 -12.74 -13.69
C MET A 349 9.49 -11.83 -12.48
N ARG A 350 10.43 -11.79 -11.54
CA ARG A 350 10.39 -10.90 -10.37
C ARG A 350 9.06 -10.99 -9.61
N HIS A 351 8.57 -12.22 -9.38
CA HIS A 351 7.35 -12.42 -8.59
C HIS A 351 7.50 -11.75 -7.22
N ARG A 352 6.39 -11.28 -6.67
CA ARG A 352 6.40 -10.50 -5.44
C ARG A 352 5.64 -11.23 -4.34
N ILE A 353 6.08 -11.03 -3.10
CA ILE A 353 5.30 -11.29 -1.90
C ILE A 353 5.02 -9.93 -1.27
N GLU A 354 3.73 -9.60 -1.14
CA GLU A 354 3.26 -8.41 -0.47
C GLU A 354 3.26 -8.66 1.04
N HIS A 355 3.57 -7.64 1.82
CA HIS A 355 3.70 -7.65 3.27
C HIS A 355 4.87 -8.49 3.79
N ALA A 356 4.86 -9.81 3.66
CA ALA A 356 5.92 -10.72 4.11
C ALA A 356 6.38 -10.48 5.55
N GLU A 357 5.45 -10.06 6.45
CA GLU A 357 5.77 -9.54 7.79
C GLU A 357 6.56 -10.54 8.65
N LEU A 358 6.31 -11.86 8.51
CA LEU A 358 6.95 -12.91 9.32
C LEU A 358 7.81 -13.88 8.51
N ILE A 359 8.46 -13.38 7.46
CA ILE A 359 9.38 -14.23 6.69
C ILE A 359 10.54 -14.74 7.54
N THR A 360 10.74 -16.06 7.55
CA THR A 360 11.81 -16.73 8.34
C THR A 360 13.16 -16.70 7.61
N PRO A 361 14.29 -16.87 8.32
CA PRO A 361 15.62 -16.91 7.70
C PRO A 361 15.78 -17.98 6.60
N SER A 362 15.17 -19.15 6.76
CA SER A 362 15.22 -20.21 5.73
C SER A 362 14.39 -19.82 4.48
N GLN A 363 13.27 -19.17 4.68
CA GLN A 363 12.44 -18.66 3.60
C GLN A 363 13.14 -17.50 2.86
N MET A 364 13.83 -16.60 3.57
CA MET A 364 14.66 -15.55 2.95
C MET A 364 15.69 -16.15 1.98
N GLN A 365 16.40 -17.21 2.38
CA GLN A 365 17.36 -17.86 1.49
C GLN A 365 16.71 -18.44 0.22
N ARG A 366 15.51 -19.01 0.34
CA ARG A 366 14.75 -19.56 -0.78
C ARG A 366 14.22 -18.44 -1.70
N ALA A 367 13.64 -17.40 -1.11
CA ALA A 367 13.17 -16.23 -1.83
C ALA A 367 14.29 -15.55 -2.64
N ALA A 368 15.47 -15.37 -2.03
CA ALA A 368 16.66 -14.84 -2.72
C ALA A 368 17.08 -15.67 -3.93
N ARG A 369 17.09 -17.02 -3.79
CA ARG A 369 17.41 -17.92 -4.91
C ARG A 369 16.39 -17.83 -6.04
N LEU A 370 15.11 -17.70 -5.71
CA LEU A 370 14.01 -17.58 -6.67
C LEU A 370 13.91 -16.18 -7.30
N GLY A 371 14.65 -15.19 -6.79
CA GLY A 371 14.56 -13.79 -7.27
C GLY A 371 13.25 -13.11 -6.89
N VAL A 372 12.63 -13.56 -5.80
CA VAL A 372 11.41 -12.95 -5.27
C VAL A 372 11.72 -11.55 -4.74
N ILE A 373 10.83 -10.60 -5.00
CA ILE A 373 10.85 -9.25 -4.44
C ILE A 373 9.88 -9.21 -3.28
N LEU A 374 10.25 -8.56 -2.17
CA LEU A 374 9.32 -8.30 -1.07
C LEU A 374 8.81 -6.86 -1.16
N CYS A 375 7.49 -6.72 -1.26
CA CYS A 375 6.84 -5.41 -1.20
C CYS A 375 6.28 -5.21 0.20
N MET A 376 6.94 -4.37 0.98
CA MET A 376 6.71 -4.26 2.42
C MET A 376 6.19 -2.87 2.78
N GLN A 377 5.52 -2.77 3.94
CA GLN A 377 4.91 -1.55 4.45
C GLN A 377 5.62 -1.10 5.74
N PRO A 378 6.76 -0.38 5.65
CA PRO A 378 7.49 -0.02 6.86
C PRO A 378 6.70 0.88 7.81
N ALA A 379 5.72 1.64 7.32
CA ALA A 379 4.84 2.47 8.13
C ALA A 379 4.01 1.67 9.17
N TYR A 380 3.80 0.36 8.94
CA TYR A 380 3.12 -0.52 9.89
C TYR A 380 3.83 -0.64 11.23
N GLU A 381 5.16 -0.50 11.25
CA GLU A 381 5.93 -0.47 12.50
C GLU A 381 5.53 0.71 13.40
N GLY A 382 5.13 1.84 12.80
CA GLY A 382 4.59 2.99 13.54
C GLY A 382 3.21 2.75 14.11
N LEU A 383 2.41 1.93 13.45
CA LEU A 383 1.05 1.61 13.91
C LEU A 383 1.06 0.49 14.96
N TRP A 384 1.89 -0.54 14.76
CA TRP A 384 1.74 -1.83 15.45
C TRP A 384 3.02 -2.38 16.07
N GLY A 385 4.22 -1.93 15.63
CA GLY A 385 5.51 -2.50 16.02
C GLY A 385 6.11 -1.93 17.31
N TYR A 386 5.49 -0.93 17.93
CA TYR A 386 5.99 -0.34 19.17
C TYR A 386 5.84 -1.30 20.37
N PRO A 387 6.65 -1.15 21.43
CA PRO A 387 6.53 -1.97 22.64
C PRO A 387 5.11 -1.90 23.24
N GLY A 388 4.48 -3.05 23.47
CA GLY A 388 3.09 -3.15 23.88
C GLY A 388 2.07 -3.05 22.73
N GLY A 389 2.53 -2.79 21.51
CA GLY A 389 1.68 -2.71 20.32
C GLY A 389 1.09 -4.05 19.89
N MET A 390 0.30 -4.00 18.81
CA MET A 390 -0.46 -5.17 18.32
C MET A 390 0.45 -6.34 17.99
N TYR A 391 1.60 -6.13 17.35
CA TYR A 391 2.53 -7.22 17.04
C TYR A 391 3.01 -7.94 18.29
N GLN A 392 3.36 -7.21 19.36
CA GLN A 392 3.77 -7.86 20.61
C GLN A 392 2.63 -8.60 21.29
N GLN A 393 1.41 -8.07 21.24
CA GLN A 393 0.22 -8.76 21.78
C GLN A 393 -0.02 -10.08 21.05
N ARG A 394 0.08 -10.10 19.70
CA ARG A 394 -0.19 -11.27 18.86
C ARG A 394 0.93 -12.31 18.88
N LEU A 395 2.17 -11.89 18.99
CA LEU A 395 3.35 -12.72 18.76
C LEU A 395 4.18 -12.99 20.03
N GLY A 396 3.89 -12.28 21.14
CA GLY A 396 4.68 -12.35 22.35
C GLY A 396 6.15 -12.01 22.09
N ASP A 397 7.08 -12.81 22.59
CA ASP A 397 8.52 -12.59 22.42
C ASP A 397 9.00 -12.63 20.96
N ARG A 398 8.18 -13.16 20.05
CA ARG A 398 8.52 -13.23 18.61
C ARG A 398 8.26 -11.92 17.87
N TYR A 399 7.64 -10.90 18.47
CA TYR A 399 7.34 -9.64 17.76
C TYR A 399 8.59 -8.97 17.15
N GLY A 400 9.76 -9.18 17.72
CA GLY A 400 11.03 -8.69 17.16
C GLY A 400 11.44 -9.36 15.85
N THR A 401 10.69 -10.36 15.38
CA THR A 401 10.92 -11.01 14.08
C THR A 401 9.98 -10.53 12.98
N THR A 402 9.13 -9.52 13.26
CA THR A 402 8.36 -8.85 12.23
C THR A 402 9.26 -7.91 11.42
N ASN A 403 8.95 -7.79 10.14
CA ASN A 403 9.53 -6.78 9.23
C ASN A 403 11.07 -6.64 9.36
N GLN A 404 11.80 -7.75 9.27
CA GLN A 404 13.25 -7.83 9.47
C GLN A 404 14.01 -7.21 8.29
N PHE A 405 13.78 -5.93 7.96
CA PHE A 405 14.30 -5.28 6.75
C PHE A 405 15.81 -5.47 6.58
N ARG A 406 16.61 -5.25 7.64
CA ARG A 406 18.07 -5.42 7.57
C ARG A 406 18.46 -6.83 7.16
N ARG A 407 17.88 -7.84 7.81
CA ARG A 407 18.19 -9.25 7.52
C ARG A 407 17.74 -9.66 6.12
N ILE A 408 16.62 -9.12 5.65
CA ILE A 408 16.11 -9.37 4.30
C ILE A 408 17.08 -8.83 3.26
N ILE A 409 17.53 -7.56 3.42
CA ILE A 409 18.52 -6.94 2.51
C ILE A 409 19.84 -7.72 2.56
N ASP A 410 20.33 -8.08 3.74
CA ASP A 410 21.56 -8.86 3.91
C ASP A 410 21.48 -10.26 3.28
N SER A 411 20.28 -10.78 3.09
CA SER A 411 20.02 -12.05 2.38
C SER A 411 20.02 -11.88 0.85
N GLY A 412 20.22 -10.67 0.33
CA GLY A 412 20.26 -10.37 -1.10
C GLY A 412 18.87 -10.28 -1.75
N ILE A 413 17.82 -10.03 -0.97
CA ILE A 413 16.46 -9.84 -1.46
C ILE A 413 16.22 -8.34 -1.70
N THR A 414 15.66 -7.99 -2.83
CA THR A 414 15.18 -6.62 -3.09
C THR A 414 13.89 -6.36 -2.32
N ILE A 415 13.88 -5.29 -1.53
CA ILE A 415 12.65 -4.76 -0.90
C ILE A 415 12.20 -3.55 -1.69
N CYS A 416 10.91 -3.46 -2.05
CA CYS A 416 10.27 -2.23 -2.46
C CYS A 416 9.24 -1.79 -1.39
N GLY A 417 9.05 -0.48 -1.23
CA GLY A 417 8.14 0.10 -0.25
C GLY A 417 6.76 0.37 -0.83
N GLY A 418 5.74 0.14 -0.04
CA GLY A 418 4.37 0.53 -0.29
C GLY A 418 3.74 1.12 0.97
N SER A 419 2.74 1.97 0.83
CA SER A 419 2.01 2.53 1.97
C SER A 419 0.73 1.76 2.29
N ASP A 420 0.20 1.03 1.31
CA ASP A 420 -1.08 0.33 1.41
C ASP A 420 -2.23 1.25 1.89
N PRO A 421 -2.45 2.39 1.23
CA PRO A 421 -3.53 3.27 1.61
C PRO A 421 -4.88 2.63 1.20
N PRO A 422 -5.91 2.80 2.03
CA PRO A 422 -6.06 3.77 3.11
C PRO A 422 -5.61 3.29 4.50
N ILE A 423 -4.95 2.14 4.65
CA ILE A 423 -4.48 1.62 5.96
C ILE A 423 -3.43 2.56 6.56
N THR A 424 -2.46 2.99 5.76
CA THR A 424 -1.55 4.08 6.16
C THR A 424 -1.66 5.26 5.19
N ASN A 425 -1.24 6.42 5.67
CA ASN A 425 -1.14 7.60 4.81
C ASN A 425 -0.14 7.33 3.68
N PRO A 426 -0.44 7.70 2.41
CA PRO A 426 0.45 7.50 1.27
C PRO A 426 1.68 8.44 1.26
N ASN A 427 2.23 8.73 2.42
CA ASN A 427 3.42 9.54 2.60
C ASN A 427 4.67 8.64 2.69
N PRO A 428 5.55 8.60 1.67
CA PRO A 428 6.76 7.77 1.68
C PRO A 428 7.66 8.03 2.89
N PHE A 429 7.68 9.27 3.43
CA PHE A 429 8.50 9.59 4.58
C PHE A 429 8.03 8.95 5.89
N GLN A 430 6.77 8.51 5.99
CA GLN A 430 6.35 7.65 7.10
C GLN A 430 7.02 6.27 6.98
N GLY A 431 6.99 5.65 5.81
CA GLY A 431 7.67 4.38 5.58
C GLY A 431 9.19 4.49 5.71
N ILE A 432 9.81 5.50 5.09
CA ILE A 432 11.26 5.77 5.19
C ILE A 432 11.66 5.96 6.66
N HIS A 433 10.88 6.74 7.42
CA HIS A 433 11.13 6.95 8.85
C HIS A 433 11.18 5.64 9.63
N TYR A 434 10.17 4.78 9.49
CA TYR A 434 10.09 3.52 10.24
C TYR A 434 11.01 2.43 9.70
N ALA A 435 11.44 2.49 8.46
CA ALA A 435 12.51 1.64 7.95
C ALA A 435 13.87 1.99 8.60
N VAL A 436 14.16 3.30 8.77
CA VAL A 436 15.41 3.79 9.38
C VAL A 436 15.36 3.70 10.90
N ASN A 437 14.22 4.03 11.52
CA ASN A 437 14.01 4.05 12.97
C ASN A 437 13.11 2.90 13.42
N HIS A 438 13.40 1.68 12.96
CA HIS A 438 12.60 0.51 13.32
C HIS A 438 12.57 0.33 14.84
N PRO A 439 11.40 0.04 15.49
CA PRO A 439 11.31 -0.16 16.93
C PRO A 439 12.29 -1.23 17.46
N VAL A 440 12.59 -2.25 16.66
CA VAL A 440 13.67 -3.21 16.91
C VAL A 440 14.90 -2.77 16.12
N ALA A 441 15.85 -2.12 16.78
CA ALA A 441 16.99 -1.46 16.12
C ALA A 441 17.80 -2.37 15.18
N ALA A 442 17.86 -3.69 15.44
CA ALA A 442 18.55 -4.66 14.59
C ALA A 442 17.90 -4.84 13.19
N ASN A 443 16.65 -4.39 13.03
CA ASN A 443 15.92 -4.45 11.77
C ASN A 443 16.02 -3.14 10.96
N SER A 444 16.60 -2.07 11.54
CA SER A 444 16.75 -0.77 10.88
C SER A 444 17.68 -0.85 9.67
N VAL A 445 17.38 -0.02 8.67
CA VAL A 445 18.19 0.14 7.46
C VAL A 445 18.75 1.56 7.37
N THR A 446 19.68 1.80 6.46
CA THR A 446 20.22 3.14 6.21
C THR A 446 19.19 4.03 5.48
N LEU A 447 19.36 5.35 5.56
CA LEU A 447 18.52 6.29 4.79
C LEU A 447 18.59 6.02 3.29
N GLN A 448 19.77 5.69 2.76
CA GLN A 448 19.94 5.36 1.35
C GLN A 448 19.10 4.15 0.95
N GLU A 449 19.19 3.05 1.71
CA GLU A 449 18.38 1.83 1.46
C GLU A 449 16.88 2.10 1.58
N ALA A 450 16.46 2.89 2.56
CA ALA A 450 15.05 3.27 2.72
C ALA A 450 14.54 4.13 1.55
N LEU A 451 15.35 5.05 1.01
CA LEU A 451 15.02 5.83 -0.18
C LEU A 451 14.94 4.93 -1.44
N GLU A 452 15.84 3.96 -1.56
CA GLU A 452 15.83 2.99 -2.67
C GLU A 452 14.55 2.17 -2.71
N MET A 453 13.96 1.82 -1.56
CA MET A 453 12.68 1.11 -1.51
C MET A 453 11.56 1.85 -2.26
N TYR A 454 11.53 3.18 -2.18
CA TYR A 454 10.50 4.04 -2.79
C TYR A 454 10.95 4.68 -4.11
N THR A 455 12.11 4.32 -4.63
CA THR A 455 12.65 4.88 -5.89
C THR A 455 13.19 3.78 -6.81
N SER A 456 14.48 3.50 -6.81
CA SER A 456 15.14 2.55 -7.72
C SER A 456 14.63 1.11 -7.56
N HIS A 457 14.45 0.62 -6.33
CA HIS A 457 13.89 -0.70 -6.07
C HIS A 457 12.40 -0.76 -6.44
N GLY A 458 11.64 0.32 -6.16
CA GLY A 458 10.26 0.42 -6.61
C GLY A 458 10.13 0.33 -8.13
N ALA A 459 10.98 1.04 -8.87
CA ALA A 459 11.00 0.94 -10.33
C ALA A 459 11.40 -0.46 -10.81
N TYR A 460 12.39 -1.09 -10.17
CA TYR A 460 12.83 -2.44 -10.50
C TYR A 460 11.71 -3.47 -10.29
N ALA A 461 10.94 -3.33 -9.23
CA ALA A 461 9.82 -4.22 -8.92
C ALA A 461 8.70 -4.19 -9.96
N LEU A 462 8.59 -3.10 -10.73
CA LEU A 462 7.57 -2.86 -11.78
C LEU A 462 8.13 -2.94 -13.20
N PHE A 463 9.39 -3.35 -13.40
CA PHE A 463 10.10 -3.34 -14.69
C PHE A 463 10.19 -1.94 -15.33
N LEU A 464 10.18 -0.88 -14.51
CA LEU A 464 10.27 0.52 -14.94
C LEU A 464 11.68 1.13 -14.77
N GLU A 465 12.66 0.38 -14.30
CA GLU A 465 14.00 0.87 -13.97
C GLU A 465 14.76 1.50 -15.15
N LYS A 466 14.38 1.20 -16.39
CA LYS A 466 14.93 1.87 -17.58
C LYS A 466 14.38 3.27 -17.81
N LYS A 467 13.22 3.59 -17.19
CA LYS A 467 12.49 4.85 -17.39
C LYS A 467 12.43 5.71 -16.13
N LYS A 468 12.34 5.11 -14.95
CA LYS A 468 12.01 5.76 -13.67
C LYS A 468 12.94 5.30 -12.54
N GLY A 469 12.72 5.81 -11.34
CA GLY A 469 13.34 5.38 -10.09
C GLY A 469 14.75 5.92 -9.85
N SER A 470 15.36 6.61 -10.82
CA SER A 470 16.60 7.36 -10.61
C SER A 470 16.68 8.55 -11.55
N LEU A 471 17.45 9.59 -11.16
CA LEU A 471 17.70 10.77 -11.97
C LEU A 471 18.92 10.51 -12.85
N ARG A 472 18.67 10.12 -14.10
CA ARG A 472 19.66 9.81 -15.11
C ARG A 472 19.21 10.32 -16.47
N GLU A 473 20.16 10.76 -17.30
CA GLU A 473 19.88 11.22 -18.67
C GLU A 473 19.06 10.19 -19.46
N GLY A 474 18.01 10.67 -20.12
CA GLY A 474 17.07 9.88 -20.92
C GLY A 474 15.89 9.28 -20.14
N LYS A 475 15.92 9.24 -18.81
CA LYS A 475 14.78 8.81 -17.99
C LYS A 475 13.69 9.88 -17.93
N ASP A 476 12.50 9.48 -17.50
CA ASP A 476 11.37 10.38 -17.28
C ASP A 476 11.76 11.44 -16.23
N ALA A 477 11.34 12.66 -16.46
CA ALA A 477 11.57 13.76 -15.53
C ALA A 477 10.51 13.75 -14.41
N ASP A 478 10.50 12.68 -13.65
CA ASP A 478 9.72 12.49 -12.42
C ASP A 478 10.62 12.88 -11.25
N ILE A 479 10.33 14.01 -10.58
CA ILE A 479 11.24 14.64 -9.63
C ILE A 479 10.46 15.16 -8.43
N VAL A 480 11.06 15.04 -7.23
CA VAL A 480 10.54 15.61 -6.00
C VAL A 480 11.57 16.56 -5.40
N ILE A 481 11.10 17.72 -4.97
CA ILE A 481 11.87 18.69 -4.17
C ILE A 481 11.30 18.68 -2.76
N LEU A 482 12.13 18.43 -1.77
CA LEU A 482 11.73 18.39 -0.37
C LEU A 482 11.80 19.79 0.26
N ASP A 483 11.21 19.95 1.43
CA ASP A 483 11.23 21.22 2.19
C ASP A 483 12.60 21.53 2.82
N ARG A 484 13.51 20.56 2.86
CA ARG A 484 14.83 20.66 3.52
C ARG A 484 15.89 19.73 2.94
N ASP A 485 17.13 19.89 3.39
CA ASP A 485 18.21 18.91 3.17
C ASP A 485 18.07 17.76 4.19
N ILE A 486 17.80 16.54 3.70
CA ILE A 486 17.67 15.34 4.54
C ILE A 486 19.00 14.63 4.79
N THR A 487 20.09 15.01 4.11
CA THR A 487 21.36 14.27 4.15
C THR A 487 22.11 14.43 5.47
N GLN A 488 21.81 15.47 6.24
CA GLN A 488 22.48 15.82 7.50
C GLN A 488 21.51 15.94 8.68
N MET A 489 20.23 15.57 8.49
CA MET A 489 19.25 15.70 9.57
C MET A 489 19.27 14.52 10.54
N ASP A 490 18.73 14.73 11.74
CA ASP A 490 18.46 13.64 12.68
C ASP A 490 17.45 12.65 12.06
N PRO A 491 17.79 11.37 11.90
CA PRO A 491 16.88 10.39 11.33
C PRO A 491 15.50 10.33 12.00
N ARG A 492 15.40 10.69 13.30
CA ARG A 492 14.13 10.74 14.04
C ARG A 492 13.14 11.78 13.52
N GLN A 493 13.62 12.77 12.77
CA GLN A 493 12.81 13.83 12.17
C GLN A 493 12.37 13.51 10.74
N LEU A 494 12.75 12.35 10.16
CA LEU A 494 12.37 11.99 8.79
C LEU A 494 10.87 11.99 8.55
N LYS A 495 10.05 11.64 9.55
CA LYS A 495 8.58 11.68 9.47
C LYS A 495 8.00 13.09 9.29
N ASP A 496 8.77 14.13 9.62
CA ASP A 496 8.35 15.54 9.57
C ASP A 496 8.77 16.21 8.24
N VAL A 497 9.47 15.47 7.38
CA VAL A 497 9.85 15.93 6.04
C VAL A 497 8.61 16.04 5.16
N GLN A 498 8.56 17.13 4.41
CA GLN A 498 7.45 17.39 3.53
C GLN A 498 7.93 17.60 2.09
N VAL A 499 7.04 17.37 1.15
CA VAL A 499 7.28 17.65 -0.26
C VAL A 499 6.90 19.11 -0.54
N ASP A 500 7.82 19.88 -1.09
CA ASP A 500 7.55 21.24 -1.55
C ASP A 500 7.04 21.24 -2.99
N MET A 501 7.61 20.36 -3.83
CA MET A 501 7.22 20.34 -5.23
C MET A 501 7.31 18.91 -5.79
N THR A 502 6.32 18.54 -6.59
CA THR A 502 6.32 17.30 -7.38
C THR A 502 6.27 17.66 -8.86
N ILE A 503 7.19 17.08 -9.60
CA ILE A 503 7.33 17.24 -11.06
C ILE A 503 7.09 15.87 -11.68
N LYS A 504 6.15 15.81 -12.62
CA LYS A 504 5.78 14.61 -13.35
C LYS A 504 5.95 14.82 -14.85
N ASP A 505 6.76 13.97 -15.50
CA ASP A 505 7.08 14.11 -16.93
C ASP A 505 7.53 15.54 -17.29
N GLY A 506 8.36 16.18 -16.42
CA GLY A 506 8.88 17.52 -16.60
C GLY A 506 7.85 18.65 -16.39
N ARG A 507 6.71 18.38 -15.77
CA ARG A 507 5.69 19.39 -15.43
C ARG A 507 5.51 19.45 -13.93
N VAL A 508 5.44 20.63 -13.36
CA VAL A 508 5.04 20.82 -11.96
C VAL A 508 3.57 20.42 -11.85
N VAL A 509 3.29 19.42 -11.02
CA VAL A 509 1.95 18.88 -10.75
C VAL A 509 1.50 19.16 -9.32
N PHE A 510 2.42 19.54 -8.46
CA PHE A 510 2.16 20.00 -7.10
C PHE A 510 3.24 21.00 -6.70
N ASP A 511 2.83 22.15 -6.17
CA ASP A 511 3.68 23.14 -5.49
C ASP A 511 2.95 23.55 -4.21
N ARG A 512 3.60 23.34 -3.07
CA ARG A 512 3.02 23.65 -1.75
C ARG A 512 2.74 25.15 -1.56
N ASN A 513 3.40 26.02 -2.32
CA ASN A 513 3.29 27.46 -2.19
C ASN A 513 2.19 28.07 -3.08
N GLU A 514 1.53 27.26 -3.92
CA GLU A 514 0.38 27.63 -4.73
C GLU A 514 -0.93 27.11 -4.10
#